data_070b993f5f3506e05c5f5934b66dade5
#
_entry.id   070b993f5f3506e05c5f5934b66dade5
#
_cell.length_a   1.000
_cell.length_b   1.000
_cell.length_c   1.000
_cell.angle_alpha   90.00
_cell.angle_beta   90.00
_cell.angle_gamma   90.00
#
_symmetry.space_group_name_H-M   'P 1'
#
loop_
_entity.id
_entity.type
_entity.pdbx_description
1 polymer ?
#
loop_
_entity_poly.entity_id
_entity_poly.type
_entity_poly.pdbx_seq_one_letter_code
_entity_poly.pdbx_strand_id
1 'polypeptide(L)'
;MNDYWCIPSKEDAEFVACMEDVLDVYEMPYDETRPVVCMDEKPYQLLGEARDPLPMRPGDNQKIDSEYKRNGTCSIFAFVEPLGGNHHVSVHEHRTALDWANEIKYLSDVMYPKAEKIILVMDNLNTHKAASLYKAFPPEEARKIIKRLELHYTPKHG
;
A
#
# COMPACT_ATOMS: atom_id res chain seq x y z
N MET A 1 -4.77 27.69 13.70
CA MET A 1 -4.23 26.37 13.34
C MET A 1 -5.44 25.43 13.39
N ASN A 2 -5.75 24.68 12.35
CA ASN A 2 -6.88 23.75 12.37
C ASN A 2 -6.36 22.39 12.79
N ASP A 3 -6.95 21.81 13.82
CA ASP A 3 -6.69 20.42 14.20
C ASP A 3 -7.58 19.53 13.36
N TYR A 4 -7.00 18.46 12.82
CA TYR A 4 -7.73 17.47 12.02
C TYR A 4 -8.10 16.29 12.91
N TRP A 5 -9.36 15.93 12.89
CA TRP A 5 -9.89 14.78 13.62
C TRP A 5 -9.95 13.57 12.68
N CYS A 6 -9.23 12.51 13.03
CA CYS A 6 -9.16 11.30 12.21
C CYS A 6 -10.09 10.18 12.68
N ILE A 7 -10.65 10.30 13.88
CA ILE A 7 -11.57 9.31 14.45
C ILE A 7 -13.00 9.78 14.22
N PRO A 8 -13.94 8.94 13.75
CA PRO A 8 -15.35 9.33 13.59
C PRO A 8 -15.92 9.82 14.91
N SER A 9 -16.63 10.97 14.87
CA SER A 9 -17.24 11.57 16.06
C SER A 9 -18.48 10.82 16.56
N LYS A 10 -18.94 9.81 15.84
CA LYS A 10 -20.07 8.94 16.19
C LYS A 10 -19.59 7.49 16.18
N GLU A 11 -20.12 6.70 17.10
CA GLU A 11 -19.95 5.25 17.10
C GLU A 11 -20.41 4.69 15.75
N ASP A 12 -19.46 4.16 14.98
CA ASP A 12 -19.71 3.50 13.72
C ASP A 12 -19.41 2.00 13.90
N ALA A 13 -20.48 1.20 13.85
CA ALA A 13 -20.35 -0.25 14.04
C ALA A 13 -19.43 -0.90 12.98
N GLU A 14 -19.41 -0.37 11.75
CA GLU A 14 -18.53 -0.85 10.69
C GLU A 14 -17.06 -0.53 11.01
N PHE A 15 -16.79 0.67 11.56
CA PHE A 15 -15.46 1.04 12.02
C PHE A 15 -14.96 0.08 13.11
N VAL A 16 -15.78 -0.17 14.13
CA VAL A 16 -15.42 -1.07 15.24
C VAL A 16 -15.17 -2.48 14.73
N ALA A 17 -16.05 -3.02 13.89
CA ALA A 17 -15.89 -4.36 13.34
C ALA A 17 -14.61 -4.52 12.51
N CYS A 18 -14.29 -3.57 11.63
CA CYS A 18 -13.05 -3.60 10.86
C CYS A 18 -11.82 -3.42 11.75
N MET A 19 -11.90 -2.57 12.78
CA MET A 19 -10.80 -2.35 13.72
C MET A 19 -10.50 -3.63 14.52
N GLU A 20 -11.52 -4.28 15.07
CA GLU A 20 -11.37 -5.54 15.83
C GLU A 20 -10.80 -6.64 14.93
N ASP A 21 -11.29 -6.80 13.69
CA ASP A 21 -10.78 -7.76 12.72
C ASP A 21 -9.28 -7.57 12.45
N VAL A 22 -8.83 -6.33 12.26
CA VAL A 22 -7.40 -6.02 12.04
C VAL A 22 -6.57 -6.26 13.29
N LEU A 23 -7.10 -5.93 14.49
CA LEU A 23 -6.40 -6.19 15.75
C LEU A 23 -6.24 -7.69 16.00
N ASP A 24 -7.27 -8.49 15.72
CA ASP A 24 -7.20 -9.95 15.82
C ASP A 24 -6.11 -10.51 14.91
N VAL A 25 -5.97 -9.98 13.70
CA VAL A 25 -4.88 -10.35 12.77
C VAL A 25 -3.51 -10.02 13.36
N TYR A 26 -3.35 -8.86 13.99
CA TYR A 26 -2.06 -8.45 14.56
C TYR A 26 -1.68 -9.20 15.85
N GLU A 27 -2.63 -9.82 16.53
CA GLU A 27 -2.39 -10.71 17.66
C GLU A 27 -1.96 -12.13 17.24
N MET A 28 -2.08 -12.48 15.95
CA MET A 28 -1.68 -13.80 15.46
C MET A 28 -0.17 -14.02 15.65
N PRO A 29 0.25 -15.22 16.10
CA PRO A 29 1.67 -15.56 16.15
C PRO A 29 2.25 -15.67 14.74
N TYR A 30 3.57 -15.51 14.62
CA TYR A 30 4.26 -15.70 13.34
C TYR A 30 4.05 -17.12 12.80
N ASP A 31 3.67 -17.22 11.53
CA ASP A 31 3.55 -18.47 10.79
C ASP A 31 4.06 -18.26 9.35
N GLU A 32 5.18 -18.89 9.03
CA GLU A 32 5.80 -18.79 7.68
C GLU A 32 4.86 -19.30 6.56
N THR A 33 3.95 -20.21 6.87
CA THR A 33 2.99 -20.75 5.90
C THR A 33 1.78 -19.84 5.71
N ARG A 34 1.56 -18.91 6.65
CA ARG A 34 0.46 -17.94 6.67
C ARG A 34 0.96 -16.54 7.04
N PRO A 35 1.87 -15.93 6.25
CA PRO A 35 2.42 -14.62 6.57
C PRO A 35 1.32 -13.56 6.62
N VAL A 36 1.42 -12.66 7.61
CA VAL A 36 0.62 -11.44 7.69
C VAL A 36 1.38 -10.33 6.99
N VAL A 37 0.78 -9.77 5.95
CA VAL A 37 1.38 -8.71 5.13
C VAL A 37 0.47 -7.49 5.14
N CYS A 38 1.04 -6.34 5.46
CA CYS A 38 0.37 -5.04 5.37
C CYS A 38 0.72 -4.39 4.05
N MET A 39 -0.26 -3.84 3.36
CA MET A 39 -0.08 -3.13 2.08
C MET A 39 -0.72 -1.75 2.14
N ASP A 40 -0.01 -0.78 1.58
CA ASP A 40 -0.52 0.59 1.40
C ASP A 40 -0.02 1.21 0.09
N GLU A 41 -0.73 2.22 -0.40
CA GLU A 41 -0.40 2.99 -1.60
C GLU A 41 -0.24 4.47 -1.28
N LYS A 42 0.88 5.05 -1.72
CA LYS A 42 1.13 6.49 -1.59
C LYS A 42 1.30 7.15 -2.93
N PRO A 43 0.40 8.06 -3.35
CA PRO A 43 0.66 8.93 -4.48
C PRO A 43 1.77 9.94 -4.15
N TYR A 44 2.70 10.14 -5.08
CA TYR A 44 3.81 11.05 -4.93
C TYR A 44 3.90 12.02 -6.10
N GLN A 45 4.03 13.32 -5.80
CA GLN A 45 4.22 14.36 -6.80
C GLN A 45 5.70 14.45 -7.15
N LEU A 46 6.04 14.23 -8.42
CA LEU A 46 7.40 14.41 -8.91
C LEU A 46 7.67 15.91 -9.12
N LEU A 47 8.62 16.42 -8.35
CA LEU A 47 9.04 17.82 -8.41
C LEU A 47 10.42 17.91 -9.05
N GLY A 48 10.62 18.93 -9.87
CA GLY A 48 11.90 19.31 -10.43
C GLY A 48 12.21 20.77 -10.12
N GLU A 49 13.48 21.13 -10.19
CA GLU A 49 13.93 22.50 -9.96
C GLU A 49 13.45 23.41 -11.11
N ALA A 50 12.94 24.58 -10.78
CA ALA A 50 12.55 25.60 -11.76
C ALA A 50 13.77 26.34 -12.32
N ARG A 51 14.80 26.49 -11.49
CA ARG A 51 16.11 27.15 -11.81
C ARG A 51 17.23 26.31 -11.21
N ASP A 52 18.41 26.40 -11.82
CA ASP A 52 19.60 25.76 -11.29
C ASP A 52 19.95 26.31 -9.90
N PRO A 53 20.23 25.44 -8.92
CA PRO A 53 20.65 25.86 -7.59
C PRO A 53 21.94 26.68 -7.63
N LEU A 54 22.04 27.71 -6.80
CA LEU A 54 23.29 28.43 -6.63
C LEU A 54 24.25 27.55 -5.81
N PRO A 55 25.48 27.34 -6.30
CA PRO A 55 26.44 26.46 -5.64
C PRO A 55 26.84 26.96 -4.25
N MET A 56 27.16 26.04 -3.38
CA MET A 56 27.72 26.30 -2.05
C MET A 56 29.05 27.06 -2.18
N ARG A 57 29.27 28.01 -1.28
CA ARG A 57 30.53 28.76 -1.12
C ARG A 57 31.02 28.71 0.33
N PRO A 58 32.30 28.89 0.60
CA PRO A 58 32.77 28.97 1.98
C PRO A 58 32.00 30.02 2.79
N GLY A 59 31.33 29.56 3.87
CA GLY A 59 30.50 30.41 4.73
C GLY A 59 29.08 30.68 4.22
N ASP A 60 28.67 30.13 3.06
CA ASP A 60 27.34 30.30 2.48
C ASP A 60 26.81 28.94 1.99
N ASN A 61 25.62 28.56 2.45
CA ASN A 61 24.97 27.32 2.06
C ASN A 61 24.48 27.38 0.60
N GLN A 62 24.30 26.22 -0.03
CA GLN A 62 23.60 26.11 -1.31
C GLN A 62 22.21 26.76 -1.22
N LYS A 63 21.87 27.56 -2.21
CA LYS A 63 20.54 28.20 -2.30
C LYS A 63 19.72 27.55 -3.41
N ILE A 64 18.56 27.04 -3.03
CA ILE A 64 17.58 26.41 -3.92
C ILE A 64 16.43 27.39 -4.08
N ASP A 65 15.91 27.52 -5.31
CA ASP A 65 14.71 28.32 -5.57
C ASP A 65 13.50 27.68 -4.89
N SER A 66 12.59 28.50 -4.38
CA SER A 66 11.32 28.04 -3.83
C SER A 66 10.31 27.61 -4.92
N GLU A 67 10.55 28.04 -6.15
CA GLU A 67 9.75 27.61 -7.29
C GLU A 67 10.16 26.22 -7.76
N TYR A 68 9.16 25.39 -8.16
CA TYR A 68 9.39 24.05 -8.65
C TYR A 68 8.56 23.75 -9.88
N LYS A 69 9.05 22.85 -10.72
CA LYS A 69 8.29 22.28 -11.84
C LYS A 69 7.62 20.98 -11.41
N ARG A 70 6.38 20.78 -11.84
CA ARG A 70 5.69 19.51 -11.65
C ARG A 70 6.00 18.59 -12.82
N ASN A 71 6.66 17.47 -12.56
CA ASN A 71 7.08 16.49 -13.57
C ASN A 71 6.14 15.26 -13.61
N GLY A 72 4.90 15.44 -13.15
CA GLY A 72 3.93 14.36 -13.07
C GLY A 72 3.76 13.79 -11.66
N THR A 73 3.09 12.67 -11.58
CA THR A 73 2.86 11.91 -10.34
C THR A 73 3.26 10.45 -10.55
N CYS A 74 3.66 9.79 -9.50
CA CYS A 74 3.77 8.34 -9.46
C CYS A 74 3.01 7.80 -8.24
N SER A 75 2.82 6.49 -8.18
CA SER A 75 2.23 5.80 -7.04
C SER A 75 3.23 4.78 -6.52
N ILE A 76 3.44 4.80 -5.22
CA ILE A 76 4.33 3.89 -4.51
C ILE A 76 3.45 2.84 -3.84
N PHE A 77 3.66 1.57 -4.17
CA PHE A 77 3.06 0.43 -3.47
C PHE A 77 4.07 -0.10 -2.46
N ALA A 78 3.67 -0.29 -1.23
CA ALA A 78 4.52 -0.80 -0.17
C ALA A 78 3.87 -2.01 0.49
N PHE A 79 4.66 -3.07 0.66
CA PHE A 79 4.29 -4.29 1.37
C PHE A 79 5.26 -4.52 2.51
N VAL A 80 4.75 -4.82 3.68
CA VAL A 80 5.55 -5.10 4.87
C VAL A 80 4.98 -6.32 5.58
N GLU A 81 5.83 -7.27 5.92
CA GLU A 81 5.53 -8.38 6.83
C GLU A 81 6.07 -8.03 8.22
N PRO A 82 5.22 -7.58 9.16
CA PRO A 82 5.70 -7.01 10.43
C PRO A 82 6.51 -8.00 11.29
N LEU A 83 6.12 -9.26 11.32
CA LEU A 83 6.77 -10.29 12.13
C LEU A 83 7.92 -11.00 11.40
N GLY A 84 7.82 -11.16 10.07
CA GLY A 84 8.87 -11.78 9.25
C GLY A 84 9.97 -10.82 8.81
N GLY A 85 9.73 -9.51 8.87
CA GLY A 85 10.68 -8.47 8.49
C GLY A 85 10.86 -8.32 6.97
N ASN A 86 10.11 -9.04 6.15
CA ASN A 86 10.13 -8.88 4.70
C ASN A 86 9.43 -7.58 4.30
N HIS A 87 9.96 -6.93 3.29
CA HIS A 87 9.35 -5.73 2.71
C HIS A 87 9.58 -5.68 1.20
N HIS A 88 8.65 -5.05 0.51
CA HIS A 88 8.73 -4.78 -0.92
C HIS A 88 8.16 -3.41 -1.22
N VAL A 89 8.79 -2.69 -2.14
CA VAL A 89 8.32 -1.40 -2.62
C VAL A 89 8.42 -1.38 -4.14
N SER A 90 7.36 -0.99 -4.81
CA SER A 90 7.33 -0.76 -6.25
C SER A 90 6.79 0.63 -6.56
N VAL A 91 7.15 1.15 -7.74
CA VAL A 91 6.73 2.47 -8.21
C VAL A 91 6.07 2.33 -9.57
N HIS A 92 4.85 2.84 -9.68
CA HIS A 92 4.04 2.82 -10.88
C HIS A 92 3.65 4.23 -11.32
N GLU A 93 3.39 4.43 -12.60
CA GLU A 93 2.85 5.71 -13.10
C GLU A 93 1.41 5.93 -12.60
N HIS A 94 0.67 4.85 -12.40
CA HIS A 94 -0.73 4.87 -11.99
C HIS A 94 -0.98 3.90 -10.82
N ARG A 95 -2.18 4.00 -10.23
CA ARG A 95 -2.72 3.09 -9.22
C ARG A 95 -4.06 2.52 -9.67
N THR A 96 -4.04 1.85 -10.80
CA THR A 96 -5.24 1.24 -11.35
C THR A 96 -5.51 -0.13 -10.70
N ALA A 97 -6.71 -0.66 -10.94
CA ALA A 97 -7.02 -2.04 -10.54
C ALA A 97 -6.08 -3.08 -11.16
N LEU A 98 -5.50 -2.77 -12.34
CA LEU A 98 -4.52 -3.63 -13.01
C LEU A 98 -3.17 -3.57 -12.31
N ASP A 99 -2.72 -2.37 -11.90
CA ASP A 99 -1.46 -2.21 -11.17
C ASP A 99 -1.54 -2.98 -9.85
N TRP A 100 -2.61 -2.78 -9.08
CA TRP A 100 -2.86 -3.55 -7.85
C TRP A 100 -2.88 -5.07 -8.11
N ALA A 101 -3.57 -5.53 -9.14
CA ALA A 101 -3.65 -6.96 -9.44
C ALA A 101 -2.28 -7.56 -9.77
N ASN A 102 -1.41 -6.83 -10.49
CA ASN A 102 -0.04 -7.26 -10.77
C ASN A 102 0.81 -7.34 -9.51
N GLU A 103 0.67 -6.37 -8.60
CA GLU A 103 1.35 -6.39 -7.31
C GLU A 103 0.90 -7.58 -6.44
N ILE A 104 -0.40 -7.87 -6.41
CA ILE A 104 -0.91 -9.05 -5.69
C ILE A 104 -0.42 -10.37 -6.30
N LYS A 105 -0.30 -10.43 -7.63
CA LYS A 105 0.32 -11.59 -8.28
C LYS A 105 1.78 -11.73 -7.88
N TYR A 106 2.55 -10.63 -7.88
CA TYR A 106 3.93 -10.62 -7.44
C TYR A 106 4.06 -11.08 -5.97
N LEU A 107 3.22 -10.55 -5.09
CA LEU A 107 3.13 -10.97 -3.68
C LEU A 107 2.92 -12.49 -3.57
N SER A 108 1.95 -13.04 -4.31
CA SER A 108 1.60 -14.46 -4.28
C SER A 108 2.68 -15.36 -4.87
N ASP A 109 3.20 -15.01 -6.05
CA ASP A 109 4.00 -15.94 -6.85
C ASP A 109 5.51 -15.77 -6.62
N VAL A 110 5.95 -14.59 -6.19
CA VAL A 110 7.37 -14.25 -6.04
C VAL A 110 7.77 -14.09 -4.58
N MET A 111 7.05 -13.26 -3.82
CA MET A 111 7.40 -13.02 -2.41
C MET A 111 7.08 -14.24 -1.53
N TYR A 112 5.90 -14.82 -1.71
CA TYR A 112 5.42 -15.93 -0.88
C TYR A 112 4.99 -17.16 -1.70
N PRO A 113 5.86 -17.73 -2.55
CA PRO A 113 5.50 -18.84 -3.44
C PRO A 113 5.07 -20.11 -2.70
N LYS A 114 5.54 -20.30 -1.46
CA LYS A 114 5.29 -21.48 -0.65
C LYS A 114 4.19 -21.30 0.40
N ALA A 115 3.69 -20.08 0.61
CA ALA A 115 2.65 -19.83 1.59
C ALA A 115 1.33 -20.54 1.20
N GLU A 116 0.69 -21.15 2.14
CA GLU A 116 -0.65 -21.76 1.97
C GLU A 116 -1.72 -20.67 1.86
N LYS A 117 -1.59 -19.65 2.71
CA LYS A 117 -2.40 -18.44 2.73
C LYS A 117 -1.52 -17.22 2.92
N ILE A 118 -1.95 -16.08 2.39
CA ILE A 118 -1.36 -14.78 2.66
C ILE A 118 -2.46 -13.93 3.29
N ILE A 119 -2.29 -13.58 4.55
CA ILE A 119 -3.19 -12.70 5.29
C ILE A 119 -2.81 -11.28 4.91
N LEU A 120 -3.64 -10.60 4.13
CA LEU A 120 -3.35 -9.29 3.58
C LEU A 120 -4.21 -8.21 4.23
N VAL A 121 -3.57 -7.34 4.99
CA VAL A 121 -4.20 -6.16 5.60
C VAL A 121 -3.97 -4.95 4.69
N MET A 122 -5.02 -4.27 4.28
CA MET A 122 -4.96 -3.11 3.39
C MET A 122 -6.17 -2.19 3.57
N ASP A 123 -6.13 -1.02 2.93
CA ASP A 123 -7.29 -0.13 2.88
C ASP A 123 -8.41 -0.68 1.96
N ASN A 124 -9.63 -0.23 2.21
CA ASN A 124 -10.82 -0.67 1.46
C ASN A 124 -11.07 0.21 0.23
N LEU A 125 -10.08 0.35 -0.65
CA LEU A 125 -10.26 1.05 -1.92
C LEU A 125 -11.05 0.20 -2.93
N ASN A 126 -11.78 0.88 -3.84
CA ASN A 126 -12.53 0.18 -4.88
C ASN A 126 -11.66 -0.63 -5.86
N THR A 127 -10.39 -0.29 -5.96
CA THR A 127 -9.38 -1.01 -6.76
C THR A 127 -8.88 -2.29 -6.07
N HIS A 128 -8.97 -2.37 -4.74
CA HIS A 128 -8.45 -3.46 -3.89
C HIS A 128 -9.48 -4.57 -3.68
N LYS A 129 -10.00 -5.13 -4.76
CA LYS A 129 -11.03 -6.16 -4.68
C LYS A 129 -10.64 -7.40 -5.49
N ALA A 130 -11.10 -8.56 -5.05
CA ALA A 130 -10.94 -9.81 -5.79
C ALA A 130 -11.36 -9.70 -7.27
N ALA A 131 -12.37 -8.87 -7.58
CA ALA A 131 -12.80 -8.61 -8.94
C ALA A 131 -11.72 -7.99 -9.83
N SER A 132 -10.76 -7.26 -9.26
CA SER A 132 -9.64 -6.65 -10.01
C SER A 132 -8.71 -7.71 -10.58
N LEU A 133 -8.52 -8.82 -9.90
CA LEU A 133 -7.75 -9.96 -10.41
C LEU A 133 -8.38 -10.60 -11.65
N TYR A 134 -9.71 -10.72 -11.68
CA TYR A 134 -10.42 -11.22 -12.85
C TYR A 134 -10.43 -10.26 -14.05
N LYS A 135 -10.18 -8.97 -13.81
CA LYS A 135 -9.98 -7.99 -14.90
C LYS A 135 -8.58 -8.08 -15.50
N ALA A 136 -7.60 -8.45 -14.68
CA ALA A 136 -6.18 -8.49 -15.06
C ALA A 136 -5.75 -9.84 -15.64
N PHE A 137 -6.31 -10.95 -15.13
CA PHE A 137 -5.85 -12.31 -15.43
C PHE A 137 -6.98 -13.22 -15.89
N PRO A 138 -6.65 -14.32 -16.60
CA PRO A 138 -7.62 -15.38 -16.90
C PRO A 138 -8.28 -15.92 -15.63
N PRO A 139 -9.54 -16.39 -15.70
CA PRO A 139 -10.29 -16.79 -14.50
C PRO A 139 -9.61 -17.87 -13.65
N GLU A 140 -8.90 -18.79 -14.27
CA GLU A 140 -8.17 -19.87 -13.57
C GLU A 140 -7.02 -19.30 -12.72
N GLU A 141 -6.25 -18.38 -13.29
CA GLU A 141 -5.14 -17.72 -12.62
C GLU A 141 -5.63 -16.80 -11.51
N ALA A 142 -6.62 -15.95 -11.79
CA ALA A 142 -7.25 -15.12 -10.79
C ALA A 142 -7.77 -15.94 -9.61
N ARG A 143 -8.43 -17.06 -9.89
CA ARG A 143 -8.95 -17.95 -8.86
C ARG A 143 -7.86 -18.61 -8.02
N LYS A 144 -6.73 -18.99 -8.64
CA LYS A 144 -5.57 -19.54 -7.94
C LYS A 144 -5.01 -18.52 -6.93
N ILE A 145 -4.85 -17.27 -7.35
CA ILE A 145 -4.35 -16.19 -6.49
C ILE A 145 -5.34 -15.94 -5.34
N ILE A 146 -6.64 -15.75 -5.64
CA ILE A 146 -7.67 -15.46 -4.64
C ILE A 146 -7.75 -16.56 -3.57
N LYS A 147 -7.63 -17.82 -3.93
CA LYS A 147 -7.66 -18.93 -2.97
C LYS A 147 -6.53 -18.87 -1.95
N ARG A 148 -5.44 -18.18 -2.27
CA ARG A 148 -4.29 -18.01 -1.38
C ARG A 148 -4.37 -16.73 -0.54
N LEU A 149 -5.32 -15.83 -0.83
CA LEU A 149 -5.49 -14.58 -0.10
C LEU A 149 -6.57 -14.72 0.98
N GLU A 150 -6.32 -14.06 2.10
CA GLU A 150 -7.26 -13.75 3.16
C GLU A 150 -7.20 -12.24 3.37
N LEU A 151 -8.28 -11.54 3.01
CA LEU A 151 -8.27 -10.08 2.91
C LEU A 151 -8.91 -9.46 4.15
N HIS A 152 -8.18 -8.58 4.80
CA HIS A 152 -8.62 -7.78 5.95
C HIS A 152 -8.50 -6.30 5.61
N TYR A 153 -9.52 -5.55 5.89
CA TYR A 153 -9.58 -4.14 5.50
C TYR A 153 -9.52 -3.24 6.73
N THR A 154 -8.62 -2.24 6.67
CA THR A 154 -8.59 -1.20 7.69
C THR A 154 -9.89 -0.41 7.69
N PRO A 155 -10.34 0.10 8.86
CA PRO A 155 -11.52 0.93 8.92
C PRO A 155 -11.32 2.21 8.11
N LYS A 156 -12.41 2.70 7.54
CA LYS A 156 -12.43 3.96 6.82
C LYS A 156 -12.14 5.10 7.81
N HIS A 157 -11.09 5.87 7.58
CA HIS A 157 -10.57 6.89 8.50
C HIS A 157 -9.88 6.33 9.77
N GLY A 158 -9.34 5.12 9.70
CA GLY A 158 -8.50 4.53 10.74
C GLY A 158 -7.00 4.76 10.52
#